data_841133466fb3d13e5d52783fc0542c4d
#
_entry.id   841133466fb3d13e5d52783fc0542c4d
#
_cell.length_a   1.000
_cell.length_b   1.000
_cell.length_c   1.000
_cell.angle_alpha   90.00
_cell.angle_beta   90.00
_cell.angle_gamma   90.00
#
_symmetry.space_group_name_H-M   'P 1'
#
loop_
_entity.id
_entity.type
_entity.pdbx_description
1 polymer ?
#
loop_
_entity_poly.entity_id
_entity_poly.type
_entity_poly.pdbx_seq_one_letter_code
_entity_poly.pdbx_strand_id
1 'polypeptide(L)'
;MRDLWEFISTYFKNKYSRQPLVDPLSPVIVTLTSHSDRVFRVFATLESIGSGSLRPRRLILFLSDHLRGQSLPASLQRTVKRGAEIIYCRDVGPHTKYFPYLELVDKFEHPLVTVDDDILYEPYMLEKLVDAWHSMSNFIHCIFSYIF
;
A
#
# COMPACT_ATOMS: atom_id res chain seq x y z
N MET A 1 -2.44 19.72 -12.65
CA MET A 1 -2.57 18.95 -13.91
C MET A 1 -1.81 17.62 -13.88
N ARG A 2 -0.58 17.56 -13.33
CA ARG A 2 0.21 16.31 -13.21
C ARG A 2 -0.57 15.24 -12.41
N ASP A 3 -1.10 15.61 -11.27
CA ASP A 3 -1.82 14.68 -10.37
C ASP A 3 -3.10 14.08 -10.99
N LEU A 4 -3.80 14.84 -11.84
CA LEU A 4 -4.98 14.34 -12.54
C LEU A 4 -4.60 13.27 -13.57
N TRP A 5 -3.51 13.47 -14.31
CA TRP A 5 -3.02 12.49 -15.28
C TRP A 5 -2.50 11.22 -14.60
N GLU A 6 -1.82 11.37 -13.48
CA GLU A 6 -1.36 10.23 -12.68
C GLU A 6 -2.53 9.43 -12.14
N PHE A 7 -3.56 10.10 -11.60
CA PHE A 7 -4.78 9.43 -11.14
C PHE A 7 -5.51 8.71 -12.28
N ILE A 8 -5.65 9.36 -13.45
CA ILE A 8 -6.25 8.75 -14.65
C ILE A 8 -5.43 7.52 -15.06
N SER A 9 -4.11 7.61 -15.05
CA SER A 9 -3.22 6.48 -15.36
C SER A 9 -3.45 5.30 -14.40
N THR A 10 -3.53 5.56 -13.09
CA THR A 10 -3.79 4.51 -12.10
C THR A 10 -5.18 3.88 -12.29
N TYR A 11 -6.18 4.67 -12.66
CA TYR A 11 -7.52 4.17 -12.99
C TYR A 11 -7.49 3.20 -14.19
N PHE A 12 -6.80 3.56 -15.27
CA PHE A 12 -6.65 2.67 -16.43
C PHE A 12 -5.85 1.42 -16.10
N LYS A 13 -4.76 1.53 -15.34
CA LYS A 13 -4.00 0.38 -14.85
C LYS A 13 -4.88 -0.54 -14.01
N ASN A 14 -5.65 0.00 -13.09
CA ASN A 14 -6.58 -0.78 -12.27
C ASN A 14 -7.60 -1.53 -13.11
N LYS A 15 -8.13 -0.90 -14.17
CA LYS A 15 -9.20 -1.47 -15.00
C LYS A 15 -8.69 -2.54 -15.97
N TYR A 16 -7.51 -2.37 -16.55
CA TYR A 16 -7.06 -3.16 -17.68
C TYR A 16 -5.79 -3.99 -17.41
N SER A 17 -4.97 -3.62 -16.45
CA SER A 17 -3.75 -4.38 -16.14
C SER A 17 -4.09 -5.70 -15.44
N ARG A 18 -3.34 -6.73 -15.82
CA ARG A 18 -3.36 -8.05 -15.18
C ARG A 18 -2.07 -8.35 -14.40
N GLN A 19 -1.12 -7.41 -14.41
CA GLN A 19 0.15 -7.60 -13.71
C GLN A 19 -0.07 -7.65 -12.20
N PRO A 20 0.61 -8.55 -11.46
CA PRO A 20 0.55 -8.58 -10.02
C PRO A 20 1.04 -7.26 -9.42
N LEU A 21 0.45 -6.86 -8.29
CA LEU A 21 0.88 -5.69 -7.52
C LEU A 21 1.99 -6.03 -6.52
N VAL A 22 2.27 -7.31 -6.34
CA VAL A 22 3.24 -7.83 -5.37
C VAL A 22 4.25 -8.74 -6.06
N ASP A 23 5.42 -8.89 -5.44
CA ASP A 23 6.46 -9.84 -5.81
C ASP A 23 6.88 -10.62 -4.55
N PRO A 24 6.60 -11.93 -4.47
CA PRO A 24 6.97 -12.76 -3.32
C PRO A 24 8.47 -12.80 -3.00
N LEU A 25 9.33 -12.43 -3.94
CA LEU A 25 10.78 -12.37 -3.75
C LEU A 25 11.28 -11.02 -3.23
N SER A 26 10.40 -10.02 -3.20
CA SER A 26 10.75 -8.68 -2.70
C SER A 26 11.15 -8.70 -1.22
N PRO A 27 12.11 -7.86 -0.81
CA PRO A 27 12.54 -7.79 0.59
C PRO A 27 11.60 -6.99 1.49
N VAL A 28 10.59 -6.28 0.97
CA VAL A 28 9.84 -5.26 1.71
C VAL A 28 8.35 -5.55 1.75
N ILE A 29 7.72 -5.25 2.89
CA ILE A 29 6.28 -5.32 3.09
C ILE A 29 5.73 -3.90 3.20
N VAL A 30 4.58 -3.66 2.57
CA VAL A 30 3.90 -2.36 2.61
C VAL A 30 2.53 -2.51 3.26
N THR A 31 2.24 -1.62 4.20
CA THR A 31 0.94 -1.57 4.87
C THR A 31 0.36 -0.16 4.86
N LEU A 32 -0.95 -0.08 4.78
CA LEU A 32 -1.71 1.16 4.89
C LEU A 32 -3.07 0.88 5.52
N THR A 33 -3.73 1.94 5.94
CA THR A 33 -5.13 1.90 6.39
C THR A 33 -5.95 2.90 5.60
N SER A 34 -7.24 2.63 5.43
CA SER A 34 -8.17 3.57 4.83
C SER A 34 -9.51 3.52 5.55
N HIS A 35 -10.27 4.60 5.48
CA HIS A 35 -11.54 4.73 6.19
C HIS A 35 -12.57 5.56 5.37
N SER A 36 -13.83 5.39 5.72
CA SER A 36 -14.94 6.17 5.14
C SER A 36 -14.90 6.18 3.59
N ASP A 37 -15.09 7.33 3.00
CA ASP A 37 -15.13 7.52 1.55
C ASP A 37 -13.79 7.32 0.85
N ARG A 38 -12.67 7.35 1.59
CA ARG A 38 -11.34 7.11 1.03
C ARG A 38 -11.17 5.70 0.49
N VAL A 39 -11.93 4.72 1.00
CA VAL A 39 -11.93 3.33 0.52
C VAL A 39 -12.25 3.25 -0.98
N PHE A 40 -13.02 4.22 -1.53
CA PHE A 40 -13.30 4.28 -2.96
C PHE A 40 -12.12 4.75 -3.82
N ARG A 41 -11.12 5.39 -3.22
CA ARG A 41 -9.96 5.99 -3.90
C ARG A 41 -8.64 5.30 -3.61
N VAL A 42 -8.52 4.56 -2.51
CA VAL A 42 -7.28 3.91 -2.07
C VAL A 42 -6.68 2.96 -3.11
N PHE A 43 -7.48 2.47 -4.06
CA PHE A 43 -6.97 1.68 -5.17
C PHE A 43 -5.88 2.40 -5.96
N ALA A 44 -5.95 3.74 -6.08
CA ALA A 44 -4.98 4.53 -6.82
C ALA A 44 -3.60 4.51 -6.13
N THR A 45 -3.58 4.62 -4.81
CA THR A 45 -2.38 4.44 -3.99
C THR A 45 -1.80 3.02 -4.15
N LEU A 46 -2.64 1.99 -4.04
CA LEU A 46 -2.22 0.59 -4.24
C LEU A 46 -1.63 0.37 -5.65
N GLU A 47 -2.24 0.94 -6.69
CA GLU A 47 -1.75 0.88 -8.06
C GLU A 47 -0.41 1.62 -8.23
N SER A 48 -0.25 2.79 -7.62
CA SER A 48 1.01 3.54 -7.71
C SER A 48 2.17 2.75 -7.13
N ILE A 49 1.97 2.12 -5.97
CA ILE A 49 2.96 1.28 -5.30
C ILE A 49 3.26 0.01 -6.11
N GLY A 50 2.21 -0.74 -6.48
CA GLY A 50 2.36 -2.00 -7.20
C GLY A 50 2.84 -1.85 -8.65
N SER A 51 2.84 -0.63 -9.20
CA SER A 51 3.41 -0.29 -10.52
C SER A 51 4.82 0.28 -10.43
N GLY A 52 5.40 0.36 -9.23
CA GLY A 52 6.77 0.85 -9.04
C GLY A 52 7.85 -0.08 -9.59
N SER A 53 9.10 0.41 -9.61
CA SER A 53 10.29 -0.35 -10.02
C SER A 53 10.53 -1.56 -9.11
N LEU A 54 10.27 -1.42 -7.82
CA LEU A 54 10.24 -2.49 -6.84
C LEU A 54 8.80 -2.68 -6.35
N ARG A 55 8.24 -3.89 -6.54
CA ARG A 55 6.95 -4.26 -5.97
C ARG A 55 7.14 -4.79 -4.55
N PRO A 56 6.21 -4.55 -3.62
CA PRO A 56 6.30 -5.12 -2.28
C PRO A 56 6.10 -6.65 -2.30
N ARG A 57 6.66 -7.35 -1.31
CA ARG A 57 6.38 -8.76 -1.04
C ARG A 57 4.91 -8.99 -0.68
N ARG A 58 4.39 -8.12 0.16
CA ARG A 58 2.98 -8.04 0.55
C ARG A 58 2.53 -6.58 0.51
N LEU A 59 1.32 -6.36 0.06
CA LEU A 59 0.66 -5.05 0.03
C LEU A 59 -0.65 -5.19 0.78
N ILE A 60 -0.67 -4.72 2.03
CA ILE A 60 -1.76 -4.98 2.98
C ILE A 60 -2.52 -3.70 3.26
N LEU A 61 -3.81 -3.70 2.98
CA LEU A 61 -4.75 -2.67 3.37
C LEU A 61 -5.54 -3.11 4.60
N PHE A 62 -5.35 -2.41 5.70
CA PHE A 62 -6.16 -2.58 6.90
C PHE A 62 -7.44 -1.75 6.80
N LEU A 63 -8.57 -2.40 7.01
CA LEU A 63 -9.88 -1.76 7.08
C LEU A 63 -10.52 -2.02 8.43
N SER A 64 -11.31 -1.05 8.89
CA SER A 64 -12.07 -1.21 10.12
C SER A 64 -13.07 -2.37 10.05
N ASP A 65 -13.23 -3.11 11.14
CA ASP A 65 -14.20 -4.21 11.28
C ASP A 65 -15.63 -3.78 10.94
N HIS A 66 -15.97 -2.49 11.06
CA HIS A 66 -17.27 -1.96 10.67
C HIS A 66 -17.58 -2.11 9.17
N LEU A 67 -16.56 -2.27 8.35
CA LEU A 67 -16.69 -2.50 6.90
C LEU A 67 -16.77 -3.98 6.54
N ARG A 68 -16.59 -4.87 7.52
CA ARG A 68 -16.67 -6.33 7.32
C ARG A 68 -18.07 -6.72 6.85
N GLY A 69 -18.12 -7.48 5.77
CA GLY A 69 -19.38 -7.91 5.16
C GLY A 69 -20.01 -6.89 4.20
N GLN A 70 -19.48 -5.68 4.10
CA GLN A 70 -19.90 -4.74 3.08
C GLN A 70 -19.24 -5.07 1.72
N SER A 71 -19.95 -4.74 0.63
CA SER A 71 -19.39 -4.91 -0.71
C SER A 71 -18.26 -3.92 -0.97
N LEU A 72 -17.08 -4.45 -1.25
CA LEU A 72 -15.91 -3.63 -1.61
C LEU A 72 -16.11 -2.97 -2.98
N PRO A 73 -15.60 -1.75 -3.20
CA PRO A 73 -15.57 -1.13 -4.51
C PRO A 73 -14.92 -2.03 -5.57
N ALA A 74 -15.47 -2.04 -6.79
CA ALA A 74 -14.93 -2.88 -7.86
C ALA A 74 -13.46 -2.61 -8.19
N SER A 75 -12.99 -1.36 -8.00
CA SER A 75 -11.59 -0.99 -8.13
C SER A 75 -10.72 -1.71 -7.11
N LEU A 76 -11.17 -1.79 -5.86
CA LEU A 76 -10.45 -2.47 -4.78
C LEU A 76 -10.48 -4.00 -4.95
N GLN A 77 -11.60 -4.56 -5.42
CA GLN A 77 -11.66 -5.98 -5.75
C GLN A 77 -10.64 -6.37 -6.85
N ARG A 78 -10.39 -5.47 -7.82
CA ARG A 78 -9.37 -5.71 -8.86
C ARG A 78 -7.96 -5.69 -8.30
N THR A 79 -7.63 -4.84 -7.33
CA THR A 79 -6.32 -4.87 -6.67
C THR A 79 -6.12 -6.16 -5.87
N VAL A 80 -7.15 -6.65 -5.18
CA VAL A 80 -7.11 -7.94 -4.46
C VAL A 80 -6.83 -9.10 -5.42
N LYS A 81 -7.49 -9.15 -6.58
CA LYS A 81 -7.23 -10.17 -7.61
C LYS A 81 -5.79 -10.15 -8.13
N ARG A 82 -5.07 -9.06 -7.93
CA ARG A 82 -3.68 -8.87 -8.36
C ARG A 82 -2.68 -8.93 -7.19
N GLY A 83 -3.10 -9.41 -6.03
CA GLY A 83 -2.25 -9.75 -4.90
C GLY A 83 -2.27 -8.76 -3.73
N ALA A 84 -3.04 -7.68 -3.77
CA ALA A 84 -3.26 -6.86 -2.58
C ALA A 84 -4.10 -7.63 -1.55
N GLU A 85 -3.77 -7.49 -0.28
CA GLU A 85 -4.46 -8.14 0.81
C GLU A 85 -5.36 -7.13 1.53
N ILE A 86 -6.57 -7.54 1.93
CA ILE A 86 -7.44 -6.75 2.80
C ILE A 86 -7.61 -7.51 4.11
N ILE A 87 -7.24 -6.85 5.20
CA ILE A 87 -7.38 -7.40 6.55
C ILE A 87 -8.27 -6.47 7.35
N TYR A 88 -9.34 -7.03 7.90
CA TYR A 88 -10.24 -6.28 8.78
C TYR A 88 -9.73 -6.38 10.21
N CYS A 89 -9.69 -5.23 10.89
CA CYS A 89 -9.17 -5.12 12.24
C CYS A 89 -9.91 -4.05 13.04
N ARG A 90 -9.66 -4.02 14.33
CA ARG A 90 -10.09 -2.91 15.19
C ARG A 90 -9.40 -1.61 14.75
N ASP A 91 -10.17 -0.55 14.61
CA ASP A 91 -9.63 0.78 14.33
C ASP A 91 -8.95 1.35 15.58
N VAL A 92 -7.68 1.66 15.47
CA VAL A 92 -6.85 2.32 16.50
C VAL A 92 -6.29 3.65 15.98
N GLY A 93 -7.04 4.29 15.10
CA GLY A 93 -6.67 5.57 14.48
C GLY A 93 -5.46 5.45 13.56
N PRO A 94 -4.54 6.43 13.55
CA PRO A 94 -3.37 6.42 12.67
C PRO A 94 -2.46 5.20 12.85
N HIS A 95 -2.52 4.54 14.00
CA HIS A 95 -1.73 3.34 14.30
C HIS A 95 -2.25 2.09 13.57
N THR A 96 -3.47 2.12 13.04
CA THR A 96 -4.06 1.00 12.28
C THR A 96 -3.22 0.62 11.06
N LYS A 97 -2.38 1.52 10.53
CA LYS A 97 -1.53 1.20 9.38
C LYS A 97 -0.38 0.23 9.69
N TYR A 98 0.00 0.03 10.96
CA TYR A 98 1.11 -0.87 11.33
C TYR A 98 0.80 -1.78 12.51
N PHE A 99 0.03 -1.33 13.50
CA PHE A 99 -0.20 -2.08 14.74
C PHE A 99 -0.79 -3.48 14.49
N PRO A 100 -1.82 -3.65 13.64
CA PRO A 100 -2.35 -4.99 13.36
C PRO A 100 -1.33 -5.91 12.69
N TYR A 101 -0.40 -5.35 11.90
CA TYR A 101 0.67 -6.16 11.32
C TYR A 101 1.61 -6.70 12.40
N LEU A 102 1.93 -5.89 13.43
CA LEU A 102 2.78 -6.31 14.56
C LEU A 102 2.13 -7.46 15.35
N GLU A 103 0.80 -7.51 15.42
CA GLU A 103 0.06 -8.59 16.08
C GLU A 103 -0.02 -9.87 15.23
N LEU A 104 0.13 -9.77 13.91
CA LEU A 104 0.03 -10.89 12.98
C LEU A 104 1.34 -11.67 12.80
N VAL A 105 2.49 -11.08 13.16
CA VAL A 105 3.80 -11.67 12.91
C VAL A 105 4.55 -11.95 14.19
N ASP A 106 5.07 -13.17 14.33
CA ASP A 106 5.91 -13.54 15.48
C ASP A 106 7.34 -13.01 15.34
N LYS A 107 7.80 -12.79 14.11
CA LYS A 107 9.15 -12.32 13.79
C LYS A 107 9.13 -11.36 12.61
N PHE A 108 9.95 -10.32 12.70
CA PHE A 108 10.16 -9.37 11.61
C PHE A 108 11.30 -9.84 10.71
N GLU A 109 10.98 -10.58 9.66
CA GLU A 109 11.96 -11.06 8.68
C GLU A 109 12.23 -10.04 7.57
N HIS A 110 11.32 -9.07 7.40
CA HIS A 110 11.37 -8.07 6.34
C HIS A 110 11.05 -6.68 6.88
N PRO A 111 11.68 -5.62 6.36
CA PRO A 111 11.32 -4.26 6.70
C PRO A 111 9.86 -3.97 6.35
N LEU A 112 9.22 -3.19 7.22
CA LEU A 112 7.86 -2.72 7.07
C LEU A 112 7.86 -1.26 6.65
N VAL A 113 7.19 -0.95 5.55
CA VAL A 113 6.92 0.41 5.08
C VAL A 113 5.45 0.73 5.30
N THR A 114 5.17 1.80 6.03
CA THR A 114 3.81 2.30 6.18
C THR A 114 3.59 3.50 5.27
N VAL A 115 2.45 3.54 4.61
CA VAL A 115 2.10 4.59 3.63
C VAL A 115 0.72 5.16 3.93
N ASP A 116 0.43 6.34 3.38
CA ASP A 116 -0.89 6.98 3.47
C ASP A 116 -1.77 6.58 2.28
N ASP A 117 -3.07 6.60 2.46
CA ASP A 117 -4.07 6.07 1.52
C ASP A 117 -4.51 7.06 0.42
N ASP A 118 -4.03 8.29 0.49
CA ASP A 118 -4.39 9.41 -0.40
C ASP A 118 -3.22 9.97 -1.22
N ILE A 119 -2.07 9.28 -1.21
CA ILE A 119 -0.86 9.67 -1.94
C ILE A 119 -0.63 8.75 -3.14
N LEU A 120 -0.29 9.34 -4.28
CA LEU A 120 0.28 8.63 -5.42
C LEU A 120 1.81 8.63 -5.30
N TYR A 121 2.36 7.45 -5.03
CA TYR A 121 3.79 7.31 -4.79
C TYR A 121 4.59 7.25 -6.08
N GLU A 122 5.79 7.86 -6.06
CA GLU A 122 6.74 7.80 -7.17
C GLU A 122 7.18 6.36 -7.46
N PRO A 123 7.46 6.01 -8.74
CA PRO A 123 7.83 4.65 -9.12
C PRO A 123 9.04 4.07 -8.38
N TYR A 124 9.99 4.92 -7.97
CA TYR A 124 11.23 4.50 -7.32
C TYR A 124 11.19 4.60 -5.78
N MET A 125 10.03 4.88 -5.18
CA MET A 125 9.90 5.13 -3.74
C MET A 125 10.37 3.94 -2.91
N LEU A 126 9.86 2.73 -3.18
CA LEU A 126 10.24 1.52 -2.43
C LEU A 126 11.68 1.12 -2.65
N GLU A 127 12.20 1.24 -3.87
CA GLU A 127 13.59 0.96 -4.20
C GLU A 127 14.53 1.86 -3.38
N LYS A 128 14.28 3.17 -3.37
CA LYS A 128 15.05 4.14 -2.56
C LYS A 128 15.02 3.83 -1.06
N LEU A 129 13.86 3.42 -0.53
CA LEU A 129 13.76 3.04 0.89
C LEU A 129 14.54 1.77 1.21
N VAL A 130 14.47 0.77 0.35
CA VAL A 130 15.22 -0.48 0.52
C VAL A 130 16.73 -0.26 0.41
N ASP A 131 17.19 0.56 -0.53
CA ASP A 131 18.59 0.93 -0.66
C ASP A 131 19.10 1.68 0.57
N ALA A 132 18.32 2.63 1.07
CA ALA A 132 18.65 3.35 2.30
C ALA A 132 18.70 2.40 3.51
N TRP A 133 17.77 1.46 3.64
CA TRP A 133 17.76 0.47 4.69
C TRP A 133 18.99 -0.46 4.61
N HIS A 134 19.39 -0.91 3.43
CA HIS A 134 20.61 -1.71 3.25
C HIS A 134 21.88 -0.94 3.63
N SER A 135 21.89 0.36 3.38
CA SER A 135 23.04 1.22 3.67
C SER A 135 23.18 1.54 5.17
N MET A 136 22.07 1.63 5.90
CA MET A 136 22.00 2.05 7.31
C MET A 136 20.86 1.31 8.05
N SER A 137 20.98 0.01 8.20
CA SER A 137 19.90 -0.85 8.73
C SER A 137 19.46 -0.56 10.18
N ASN A 138 20.25 0.22 10.95
CA ASN A 138 19.94 0.57 12.34
C ASN A 138 19.11 1.86 12.48
N PHE A 139 18.63 2.45 11.38
CA PHE A 139 17.88 3.70 11.37
C PHE A 139 16.50 3.51 10.81
N ILE A 140 15.56 4.35 11.27
CA ILE A 140 14.25 4.52 10.65
C ILE A 140 14.42 5.46 9.47
N HIS A 141 14.07 4.99 8.26
CA HIS A 141 14.13 5.78 7.04
C HIS A 141 12.76 6.36 6.72
N CYS A 142 12.68 7.66 6.46
CA CYS A 142 11.46 8.35 6.08
C CYS A 142 11.65 9.04 4.72
N ILE A 143 10.69 8.84 3.81
CA ILE A 143 10.54 9.67 2.62
C ILE A 143 9.29 10.52 2.80
N PHE A 144 9.46 11.84 2.81
CA PHE A 144 8.33 12.76 2.79
C PHE A 144 7.95 13.04 1.34
N SER A 145 6.74 12.68 0.95
CA SER A 145 6.11 13.18 -0.28
C SER A 145 5.34 14.44 0.06
N TYR A 146 5.73 15.56 -0.51
CA TYR A 146 4.92 16.77 -0.45
C TYR A 146 3.85 16.68 -1.55
N ILE A 147 2.59 16.75 -1.15
CA ILE A 147 1.48 17.03 -2.07
C ILE A 147 1.43 18.55 -2.18
N PHE A 148 1.72 19.09 -3.36
CA PHE A 148 1.44 20.47 -3.71
C PHE A 148 0.17 20.55 -4.56
#